data_3559a79acc6ff027537a3f8f043e6d05
#
_entry.id   3559a79acc6ff027537a3f8f043e6d05
#
_cell.length_a   1.000
_cell.length_b   1.000
_cell.length_c   1.000
_cell.angle_alpha   90.00
_cell.angle_beta   90.00
_cell.angle_gamma   90.00
#
_symmetry.space_group_name_H-M   'P 1'
#
loop_
_entity.id
_entity.type
_entity.pdbx_description
1 polymer ?
#
loop_
_entity_poly.entity_id
_entity_poly.type
_entity_poly.pdbx_seq_one_letter_code
_entity_poly.pdbx_strand_id
1 'polypeptide(L)'
;MGVGGLLKDTDARPLPRARAVSPAASGVAAVVLAAGQSTRMAPYHKLLVTDRSGKTMIARVVDNILSSAARPVVVVLGHRADEVRAALAGRPVTFLVAEGYARGLSASLQAGISALPEGIRGALVCLGDMPLVTGRLIDKLIAAYDPVEGRTIVVPVHEGKTGNPILWDAAYFSEILALSGDVGARSLLKAHIEQVAEIDAGDDSVLRDFDTVDSLATLPSRLRPVS
;
A
#
# COMPACT_ATOMS: atom_id res chain seq x y z
N MET A 1 35.06 0.25 -43.22
CA MET A 1 33.90 1.09 -43.50
C MET A 1 32.78 0.69 -42.57
N GLY A 2 32.52 1.52 -41.62
CA GLY A 2 31.52 1.28 -40.56
C GLY A 2 30.13 1.64 -41.03
N VAL A 3 29.16 0.96 -40.51
CA VAL A 3 27.81 1.44 -40.43
C VAL A 3 27.24 1.09 -39.05
N GLY A 4 27.37 2.05 -38.15
CA GLY A 4 26.60 2.07 -36.92
C GLY A 4 25.17 2.52 -37.24
N GLY A 5 24.19 1.71 -36.97
CA GLY A 5 22.78 2.03 -36.99
C GLY A 5 22.26 2.05 -35.56
N LEU A 6 22.12 3.25 -35.04
CA LEU A 6 21.45 3.55 -33.77
C LEU A 6 19.97 3.25 -33.90
N LEU A 7 19.44 2.37 -33.07
CA LEU A 7 18.01 2.37 -32.74
C LEU A 7 17.84 3.11 -31.43
N LYS A 8 17.55 4.40 -31.53
CA LYS A 8 16.87 5.18 -30.50
C LYS A 8 15.46 5.39 -31.00
N ASP A 9 14.51 4.75 -30.38
CA ASP A 9 13.15 5.27 -30.30
C ASP A 9 12.59 4.85 -28.95
N THR A 10 12.84 5.73 -27.99
CA THR A 10 12.12 5.79 -26.72
C THR A 10 10.87 6.62 -26.99
N ASP A 11 9.84 6.01 -27.51
CA ASP A 11 8.51 6.62 -27.58
C ASP A 11 7.85 6.53 -26.19
N ALA A 12 8.41 7.29 -25.25
CA ALA A 12 7.80 7.51 -23.95
C ALA A 12 6.56 8.39 -24.18
N ARG A 13 5.41 7.73 -24.30
CA ARG A 13 4.11 8.41 -24.38
C ARG A 13 3.95 9.31 -23.15
N PRO A 14 3.76 10.63 -23.30
CA PRO A 14 3.64 11.53 -22.15
C PRO A 14 2.41 11.16 -21.34
N LEU A 15 2.61 10.95 -20.03
CA LEU A 15 1.54 10.67 -19.09
C LEU A 15 0.50 11.80 -19.12
N PRO A 16 -0.80 11.49 -19.17
CA PRO A 16 -1.85 12.49 -19.12
C PRO A 16 -1.77 13.28 -17.81
N ARG A 17 -1.97 14.58 -17.88
CA ARG A 17 -2.02 15.46 -16.70
C ARG A 17 -3.05 14.92 -15.71
N ALA A 18 -2.63 14.68 -14.48
CA ALA A 18 -3.48 14.17 -13.41
C ALA A 18 -4.73 15.04 -13.26
N ARG A 19 -5.90 14.46 -13.53
CA ARG A 19 -7.19 15.07 -13.21
C ARG A 19 -7.38 15.00 -11.71
N ALA A 20 -7.77 16.09 -11.07
CA ALA A 20 -8.13 16.10 -9.65
C ALA A 20 -9.32 15.15 -9.45
N VAL A 21 -9.13 14.05 -8.71
CA VAL A 21 -10.18 13.07 -8.42
C VAL A 21 -10.91 13.53 -7.16
N SER A 22 -12.24 13.69 -7.29
CA SER A 22 -13.09 13.98 -6.12
C SER A 22 -13.10 12.76 -5.18
N PRO A 23 -12.98 12.93 -3.85
CA PRO A 23 -12.88 11.81 -2.89
C PRO A 23 -14.03 10.80 -2.92
N ALA A 24 -15.21 11.21 -3.39
CA ALA A 24 -16.42 10.37 -3.46
C ALA A 24 -16.52 9.51 -4.73
N ALA A 25 -15.61 9.66 -5.71
CA ALA A 25 -15.81 9.13 -7.07
C ALA A 25 -14.72 8.15 -7.55
N SER A 26 -13.70 7.84 -6.75
CA SER A 26 -12.59 6.99 -7.24
C SER A 26 -12.99 5.54 -7.48
N GLY A 27 -13.93 5.00 -6.71
CA GLY A 27 -14.27 3.56 -6.71
C GLY A 27 -13.08 2.68 -6.28
N VAL A 28 -12.04 3.27 -5.70
CA VAL A 28 -10.83 2.59 -5.21
C VAL A 28 -10.83 2.58 -3.70
N ALA A 29 -10.84 1.39 -3.11
CA ALA A 29 -10.69 1.16 -1.68
C ALA A 29 -9.22 1.12 -1.25
N ALA A 30 -8.96 1.22 0.06
CA ALA A 30 -7.67 0.87 0.64
C ALA A 30 -7.81 -0.30 1.62
N VAL A 31 -6.96 -1.31 1.48
CA VAL A 31 -6.81 -2.43 2.41
C VAL A 31 -5.47 -2.26 3.12
N VAL A 32 -5.50 -1.98 4.42
CA VAL A 32 -4.30 -1.77 5.24
C VAL A 32 -3.99 -3.06 5.99
N LEU A 33 -2.87 -3.68 5.66
CA LEU A 33 -2.42 -4.90 6.31
C LEU A 33 -1.70 -4.55 7.62
N ALA A 34 -2.37 -4.80 8.75
CA ALA A 34 -1.92 -4.48 10.11
C ALA A 34 -1.96 -5.69 11.05
N ALA A 35 -1.91 -6.91 10.50
CA ALA A 35 -2.08 -8.16 11.25
C ALA A 35 -0.76 -8.81 11.71
N GLY A 36 0.40 -8.28 11.29
CA GLY A 36 1.73 -8.87 11.50
C GLY A 36 2.14 -8.95 12.98
N GLN A 37 2.92 -9.97 13.33
CA GLN A 37 3.34 -10.27 14.71
C GLN A 37 4.48 -9.40 15.23
N SER A 38 5.18 -8.65 14.37
CA SER A 38 6.34 -7.80 14.74
C SER A 38 7.45 -8.54 15.50
N THR A 39 7.69 -9.82 15.23
CA THR A 39 8.58 -10.70 16.00
C THR A 39 10.01 -10.18 16.09
N ARG A 40 10.51 -9.50 15.03
CA ARG A 40 11.85 -8.91 14.99
C ARG A 40 12.02 -7.68 15.91
N MET A 41 10.90 -7.11 16.37
CA MET A 41 10.89 -5.94 17.25
C MET A 41 10.47 -6.26 18.68
N ALA A 42 10.33 -7.56 19.03
CA ALA A 42 9.95 -7.94 20.39
C ALA A 42 10.88 -7.31 21.45
N PRO A 43 10.34 -6.80 22.57
CA PRO A 43 8.95 -6.91 23.04
C PRO A 43 7.99 -5.86 22.45
N TYR A 44 8.46 -4.97 21.60
CA TYR A 44 7.66 -3.88 21.02
C TYR A 44 6.83 -4.37 19.84
N HIS A 45 5.65 -3.79 19.67
CA HIS A 45 4.86 -3.97 18.45
C HIS A 45 5.10 -2.80 17.52
N LYS A 46 5.71 -3.03 16.34
CA LYS A 46 6.17 -1.97 15.43
C LYS A 46 5.10 -0.94 15.08
N LEU A 47 3.85 -1.39 14.88
CA LEU A 47 2.74 -0.51 14.48
C LEU A 47 2.31 0.44 15.61
N LEU A 48 2.63 0.11 16.87
CA LEU A 48 2.29 0.91 18.05
C LEU A 48 3.43 1.81 18.52
N VAL A 49 4.60 1.76 17.87
CA VAL A 49 5.69 2.71 18.14
C VAL A 49 5.22 4.12 17.81
N THR A 50 5.46 5.06 18.74
CA THR A 50 5.02 6.45 18.60
C THR A 50 6.15 7.36 18.14
N ASP A 51 5.79 8.41 17.43
CA ASP A 51 6.68 9.53 17.14
C ASP A 51 6.68 10.56 18.29
N ARG A 52 7.45 11.64 18.14
CA ARG A 52 7.55 12.73 19.13
C ARG A 52 6.22 13.45 19.42
N SER A 53 5.21 13.32 18.57
CA SER A 53 3.87 13.85 18.80
C SER A 53 2.95 12.88 19.54
N GLY A 54 3.45 11.69 19.89
CA GLY A 54 2.66 10.60 20.48
C GLY A 54 1.80 9.84 19.48
N LYS A 55 1.94 10.12 18.16
CA LYS A 55 1.18 9.42 17.11
C LYS A 55 1.86 8.10 16.78
N THR A 56 1.10 7.00 16.84
CA THR A 56 1.60 5.66 16.47
C THR A 56 1.89 5.56 14.97
N MET A 57 2.77 4.62 14.60
CA MET A 57 3.10 4.35 13.20
C MET A 57 1.84 4.03 12.38
N ILE A 58 1.00 3.12 12.87
CA ILE A 58 -0.25 2.77 12.17
C ILE A 58 -1.21 3.96 12.04
N ALA A 59 -1.29 4.83 13.05
CA ALA A 59 -2.12 6.03 12.99
C ALA A 59 -1.63 6.98 11.89
N ARG A 60 -0.32 7.11 11.71
CA ARG A 60 0.26 7.92 10.64
C ARG A 60 -0.05 7.33 9.26
N VAL A 61 0.13 6.03 9.08
CA VAL A 61 -0.20 5.35 7.82
C VAL A 61 -1.67 5.58 7.46
N VAL A 62 -2.58 5.33 8.41
CA VAL A 62 -4.02 5.49 8.18
C VAL A 62 -4.40 6.94 7.93
N ASP A 63 -3.81 7.91 8.65
CA ASP A 63 -4.07 9.34 8.41
C ASP A 63 -3.61 9.76 7.00
N ASN A 64 -2.46 9.26 6.52
CA ASN A 64 -1.99 9.51 5.16
C ASN A 64 -2.96 8.94 4.12
N ILE A 65 -3.45 7.71 4.33
CA ILE A 65 -4.45 7.10 3.44
C ILE A 65 -5.76 7.89 3.47
N LEU A 66 -6.22 8.28 4.66
CA LEU A 66 -7.44 9.07 4.83
C LEU A 66 -7.33 10.49 4.23
N SER A 67 -6.13 11.01 4.01
CA SER A 67 -5.90 12.28 3.31
C SER A 67 -5.97 12.17 1.78
N SER A 68 -6.08 10.94 1.23
CA SER A 68 -6.24 10.65 -0.20
C SER A 68 -7.70 10.42 -0.59
N ALA A 69 -7.93 10.14 -1.88
CA ALA A 69 -9.25 9.80 -2.42
C ALA A 69 -9.66 8.32 -2.22
N ALA A 70 -8.80 7.48 -1.62
CA ALA A 70 -9.10 6.05 -1.41
C ALA A 70 -10.21 5.86 -0.38
N ARG A 71 -11.35 5.28 -0.78
CA ARG A 71 -12.51 4.97 0.09
C ARG A 71 -13.25 3.73 -0.41
N PRO A 72 -13.76 2.88 0.50
CA PRO A 72 -13.53 2.88 1.95
C PRO A 72 -12.10 2.47 2.34
N VAL A 73 -11.75 2.67 3.62
CA VAL A 73 -10.49 2.18 4.20
C VAL A 73 -10.79 1.02 5.14
N VAL A 74 -10.27 -0.16 4.82
CA VAL A 74 -10.39 -1.39 5.63
C VAL A 74 -9.05 -1.67 6.27
N VAL A 75 -9.01 -1.78 7.61
CA VAL A 75 -7.80 -2.13 8.38
C VAL A 75 -7.92 -3.57 8.85
N VAL A 76 -7.02 -4.41 8.34
CA VAL A 76 -6.95 -5.83 8.69
C VAL A 76 -6.06 -6.02 9.89
N LEU A 77 -6.68 -6.40 11.00
CA LEU A 77 -6.06 -6.63 12.30
C LEU A 77 -5.70 -8.11 12.49
N GLY A 78 -4.75 -8.37 13.38
CA GLY A 78 -4.36 -9.72 13.79
C GLY A 78 -3.73 -9.70 15.17
N HIS A 79 -2.41 -9.82 15.26
CA HIS A 79 -1.70 -9.76 16.54
C HIS A 79 -1.93 -8.41 17.22
N ARG A 80 -2.26 -8.43 18.53
CA ARG A 80 -2.60 -7.24 19.34
C ARG A 80 -3.70 -6.36 18.73
N ALA A 81 -4.73 -6.99 18.16
CA ALA A 81 -5.80 -6.32 17.43
C ALA A 81 -6.47 -5.17 18.23
N ASP A 82 -6.72 -5.37 19.52
CA ASP A 82 -7.40 -4.37 20.35
C ASP A 82 -6.54 -3.12 20.56
N GLU A 83 -5.24 -3.27 20.72
CA GLU A 83 -4.33 -2.13 20.88
C GLU A 83 -4.17 -1.35 19.56
N VAL A 84 -4.07 -2.05 18.43
CA VAL A 84 -4.03 -1.40 17.11
C VAL A 84 -5.36 -0.69 16.84
N ARG A 85 -6.49 -1.28 17.18
CA ARG A 85 -7.82 -0.65 17.09
C ARG A 85 -7.90 0.60 17.95
N ALA A 86 -7.44 0.52 19.21
CA ALA A 86 -7.42 1.67 20.12
C ALA A 86 -6.57 2.81 19.60
N ALA A 87 -5.39 2.52 19.00
CA ALA A 87 -4.52 3.50 18.38
C ALA A 87 -5.16 4.23 17.17
N LEU A 88 -6.21 3.64 16.59
CA LEU A 88 -6.95 4.19 15.44
C LEU A 88 -8.33 4.75 15.82
N ALA A 89 -8.64 4.87 17.11
CA ALA A 89 -9.93 5.37 17.58
C ALA A 89 -10.28 6.72 16.93
N GLY A 90 -11.57 6.90 16.60
CA GLY A 90 -12.10 8.13 15.98
C GLY A 90 -11.82 8.29 14.48
N ARG A 91 -11.10 7.38 13.83
CA ARG A 91 -10.86 7.41 12.38
C ARG A 91 -11.98 6.71 11.61
N PRO A 92 -12.43 7.25 10.47
CA PRO A 92 -13.49 6.65 9.65
C PRO A 92 -12.96 5.45 8.85
N VAL A 93 -12.64 4.36 9.53
CA VAL A 93 -12.14 3.12 8.96
C VAL A 93 -12.97 1.92 9.42
N THR A 94 -13.02 0.88 8.59
CA THR A 94 -13.63 -0.40 8.95
C THR A 94 -12.54 -1.33 9.48
N PHE A 95 -12.76 -1.94 10.63
CA PHE A 95 -11.84 -2.93 11.21
C PHE A 95 -12.30 -4.34 10.90
N LEU A 96 -11.36 -5.19 10.52
CA LEU A 96 -11.54 -6.62 10.35
C LEU A 96 -10.43 -7.37 11.07
N VAL A 97 -10.77 -8.39 11.86
CA VAL A 97 -9.77 -9.30 12.44
C VAL A 97 -9.60 -10.51 11.53
N ALA A 98 -8.41 -10.71 11.01
CA ALA A 98 -8.10 -11.89 10.20
C ALA A 98 -7.77 -13.08 11.12
N GLU A 99 -8.71 -13.98 11.34
CA GLU A 99 -8.53 -15.17 12.22
C GLU A 99 -7.33 -16.05 11.79
N GLY A 100 -7.01 -16.04 10.52
CA GLY A 100 -5.90 -16.79 9.95
C GLY A 100 -4.58 -16.06 9.84
N TYR A 101 -4.39 -14.87 10.44
CA TYR A 101 -3.20 -14.03 10.25
C TYR A 101 -1.86 -14.74 10.48
N ALA A 102 -1.84 -15.73 11.40
CA ALA A 102 -0.64 -16.51 11.70
C ALA A 102 -0.23 -17.49 10.57
N ARG A 103 -1.11 -17.71 9.58
CA ARG A 103 -0.84 -18.60 8.43
C ARG A 103 -0.05 -17.91 7.30
N GLY A 104 0.23 -16.62 7.43
CA GLY A 104 0.99 -15.83 6.47
C GLY A 104 0.23 -14.63 5.91
N LEU A 105 0.91 -13.87 5.07
CA LEU A 105 0.43 -12.61 4.53
C LEU A 105 -0.85 -12.77 3.69
N SER A 106 -0.98 -13.88 2.93
CA SER A 106 -2.13 -14.15 2.07
C SER A 106 -3.45 -14.18 2.85
N ALA A 107 -3.47 -14.76 4.06
CA ALA A 107 -4.69 -14.84 4.87
C ALA A 107 -5.22 -13.46 5.26
N SER A 108 -4.33 -12.54 5.63
CA SER A 108 -4.70 -11.15 5.95
C SER A 108 -5.17 -10.38 4.71
N LEU A 109 -4.50 -10.59 3.58
CA LEU A 109 -4.86 -9.97 2.31
C LEU A 109 -6.23 -10.44 1.82
N GLN A 110 -6.48 -11.76 1.85
CA GLN A 110 -7.77 -12.36 1.49
C GLN A 110 -8.91 -11.81 2.35
N ALA A 111 -8.71 -11.77 3.67
CA ALA A 111 -9.69 -11.21 4.58
C ALA A 111 -10.03 -9.75 4.21
N GLY A 112 -9.01 -8.93 3.92
CA GLY A 112 -9.19 -7.53 3.54
C GLY A 112 -9.94 -7.36 2.22
N ILE A 113 -9.59 -8.11 1.17
CA ILE A 113 -10.25 -8.06 -0.14
C ILE A 113 -11.70 -8.56 -0.03
N SER A 114 -11.95 -9.66 0.71
CA SER A 114 -13.30 -10.20 0.91
C SER A 114 -14.24 -9.27 1.68
N ALA A 115 -13.69 -8.34 2.47
CA ALA A 115 -14.47 -7.37 3.23
C ALA A 115 -14.82 -6.10 2.45
N LEU A 116 -14.36 -5.96 1.22
CA LEU A 116 -14.67 -4.80 0.39
C LEU A 116 -16.15 -4.84 -0.05
N PRO A 117 -16.83 -3.69 -0.06
CA PRO A 117 -18.19 -3.60 -0.57
C PRO A 117 -18.28 -3.98 -2.05
N GLU A 118 -19.45 -4.46 -2.46
CA GLU A 118 -19.75 -4.65 -3.88
C GLU A 118 -19.61 -3.33 -4.66
N GLY A 119 -19.20 -3.43 -5.93
CA GLY A 119 -19.06 -2.28 -6.82
C GLY A 119 -17.73 -1.51 -6.65
N ILE A 120 -16.83 -1.95 -5.79
CA ILE A 120 -15.45 -1.43 -5.75
C ILE A 120 -14.73 -1.82 -7.04
N ARG A 121 -14.16 -0.84 -7.74
CA ARG A 121 -13.46 -1.05 -9.01
C ARG A 121 -12.00 -1.47 -8.84
N GLY A 122 -11.38 -1.11 -7.72
CA GLY A 122 -10.00 -1.47 -7.42
C GLY A 122 -9.66 -1.28 -5.94
N ALA A 123 -8.56 -1.87 -5.52
CA ALA A 123 -8.06 -1.77 -4.15
C ALA A 123 -6.56 -1.45 -4.09
N LEU A 124 -6.20 -0.47 -3.28
CA LEU A 124 -4.83 -0.23 -2.85
C LEU A 124 -4.50 -1.17 -1.69
N VAL A 125 -3.51 -2.04 -1.89
CA VAL A 125 -2.96 -2.89 -0.83
C VAL A 125 -1.82 -2.12 -0.16
N CYS A 126 -2.08 -1.65 1.06
CA CYS A 126 -1.17 -0.83 1.85
C CYS A 126 -0.58 -1.63 3.00
N LEU A 127 0.69 -1.39 3.31
CA LEU A 127 1.35 -1.99 4.48
C LEU A 127 1.29 -1.01 5.67
N GLY A 128 0.94 -1.53 6.86
CA GLY A 128 0.77 -0.74 8.08
C GLY A 128 2.06 -0.15 8.65
N ASP A 129 3.22 -0.53 8.13
CA ASP A 129 4.56 -0.16 8.56
C ASP A 129 5.30 0.77 7.59
N MET A 130 4.57 1.39 6.65
CA MET A 130 5.13 2.34 5.67
C MET A 130 4.63 3.78 5.91
N PRO A 131 5.03 4.44 7.01
CA PRO A 131 4.49 5.74 7.44
C PRO A 131 4.95 6.91 6.57
N LEU A 132 5.88 6.69 5.64
CA LEU A 132 6.40 7.73 4.73
C LEU A 132 5.58 7.87 3.45
N VAL A 133 4.76 6.87 3.10
CA VAL A 133 3.85 6.93 1.95
C VAL A 133 2.79 8.01 2.21
N THR A 134 2.73 9.02 1.36
CA THR A 134 1.84 10.17 1.52
C THR A 134 0.51 9.99 0.79
N GLY A 135 -0.55 10.67 1.26
CA GLY A 135 -1.84 10.69 0.54
C GLY A 135 -1.72 11.24 -0.88
N ARG A 136 -0.81 12.20 -1.10
CA ARG A 136 -0.53 12.74 -2.45
C ARG A 136 0.01 11.67 -3.41
N LEU A 137 0.88 10.78 -2.93
CA LEU A 137 1.35 9.66 -3.76
C LEU A 137 0.22 8.68 -4.05
N ILE A 138 -0.60 8.36 -3.04
CA ILE A 138 -1.78 7.52 -3.22
C ILE A 138 -2.72 8.11 -4.29
N ASP A 139 -2.96 9.42 -4.27
CA ASP A 139 -3.78 10.09 -5.29
C ASP A 139 -3.15 10.03 -6.69
N LYS A 140 -1.81 10.07 -6.79
CA LYS A 140 -1.13 9.84 -8.08
C LYS A 140 -1.38 8.43 -8.61
N LEU A 141 -1.32 7.41 -7.74
CA LEU A 141 -1.61 6.02 -8.14
C LEU A 141 -3.06 5.86 -8.60
N ILE A 142 -4.01 6.44 -7.85
CA ILE A 142 -5.42 6.42 -8.22
C ILE A 142 -5.68 7.14 -9.55
N ALA A 143 -5.01 8.27 -9.79
CA ALA A 143 -5.16 9.04 -11.02
C ALA A 143 -4.57 8.32 -12.25
N ALA A 144 -3.58 7.44 -12.05
CA ALA A 144 -2.98 6.64 -13.12
C ALA A 144 -3.80 5.38 -13.46
N TYR A 145 -4.67 4.93 -12.54
CA TYR A 145 -5.53 3.77 -12.74
C TYR A 145 -6.58 4.04 -13.82
N ASP A 146 -6.53 3.30 -14.90
CA ASP A 146 -7.42 3.44 -16.05
C ASP A 146 -7.61 2.08 -16.75
N PRO A 147 -8.61 1.29 -16.35
CA PRO A 147 -8.86 -0.03 -16.94
C PRO A 147 -9.20 0.00 -18.43
N VAL A 148 -9.77 1.11 -18.93
CA VAL A 148 -10.10 1.24 -20.36
C VAL A 148 -8.84 1.31 -21.22
N GLU A 149 -7.80 1.96 -20.69
CA GLU A 149 -6.48 2.07 -21.34
C GLU A 149 -5.52 0.92 -20.94
N GLY A 150 -6.04 -0.15 -20.30
CA GLY A 150 -5.25 -1.32 -19.90
C GLY A 150 -4.38 -1.10 -18.65
N ARG A 151 -4.47 0.04 -17.96
CA ARG A 151 -3.75 0.31 -16.71
C ARG A 151 -4.55 -0.21 -15.51
N THR A 152 -4.56 -1.53 -15.34
CA THR A 152 -5.36 -2.22 -14.33
C THR A 152 -4.57 -2.55 -13.06
N ILE A 153 -3.24 -2.48 -13.12
CA ILE A 153 -2.35 -2.60 -11.96
C ILE A 153 -1.48 -1.34 -11.93
N VAL A 154 -1.45 -0.62 -10.80
CA VAL A 154 -0.61 0.58 -10.68
C VAL A 154 0.36 0.41 -9.52
N VAL A 155 1.65 0.57 -9.81
CA VAL A 155 2.73 0.40 -8.85
C VAL A 155 3.57 1.67 -8.73
N PRO A 156 3.96 2.07 -7.51
CA PRO A 156 4.97 3.10 -7.36
C PRO A 156 6.36 2.51 -7.59
N VAL A 157 7.22 3.28 -8.24
CA VAL A 157 8.62 2.91 -8.46
C VAL A 157 9.55 4.01 -7.96
N HIS A 158 10.72 3.61 -7.48
CA HIS A 158 11.82 4.50 -7.17
C HIS A 158 13.13 3.85 -7.61
N GLU A 159 13.93 4.53 -8.44
CA GLU A 159 15.17 4.01 -9.02
C GLU A 159 15.01 2.61 -9.63
N GLY A 160 13.92 2.39 -10.40
CA GLY A 160 13.62 1.13 -11.07
C GLY A 160 13.17 -0.02 -10.15
N LYS A 161 12.96 0.26 -8.85
CA LYS A 161 12.46 -0.73 -7.88
C LYS A 161 10.99 -0.49 -7.60
N THR A 162 10.17 -1.51 -7.79
CA THR A 162 8.74 -1.47 -7.44
C THR A 162 8.55 -1.43 -5.92
N GLY A 163 7.72 -0.50 -5.45
CA GLY A 163 7.37 -0.30 -4.04
C GLY A 163 5.93 -0.66 -3.69
N ASN A 164 5.48 -0.17 -2.56
CA ASN A 164 4.10 -0.22 -2.08
C ASN A 164 3.59 1.22 -1.80
N PRO A 165 2.25 1.44 -1.78
CA PRO A 165 1.15 0.48 -1.99
C PRO A 165 0.97 0.13 -3.48
N ILE A 166 0.37 -1.03 -3.75
CA ILE A 166 0.01 -1.44 -5.11
C ILE A 166 -1.51 -1.34 -5.27
N LEU A 167 -1.96 -0.73 -6.36
CA LEU A 167 -3.37 -0.68 -6.74
C LEU A 167 -3.66 -1.84 -7.70
N TRP A 168 -4.71 -2.60 -7.39
CA TRP A 168 -5.20 -3.72 -8.16
C TRP A 168 -6.63 -3.47 -8.62
N ASP A 169 -6.92 -3.69 -9.90
CA ASP A 169 -8.29 -3.74 -10.41
C ASP A 169 -9.07 -4.91 -9.77
N ALA A 170 -10.38 -4.77 -9.65
CA ALA A 170 -11.25 -5.80 -9.10
C ALA A 170 -11.20 -7.12 -9.90
N ALA A 171 -10.82 -7.07 -11.17
CA ALA A 171 -10.62 -8.27 -12.01
C ALA A 171 -9.59 -9.25 -11.41
N TYR A 172 -8.64 -8.76 -10.61
CA TYR A 172 -7.61 -9.60 -9.96
C TYR A 172 -8.01 -10.11 -8.57
N PHE A 173 -9.15 -9.71 -8.04
CA PHE A 173 -9.54 -10.11 -6.67
C PHE A 173 -9.65 -11.63 -6.53
N SER A 174 -10.16 -12.33 -7.54
CA SER A 174 -10.23 -13.81 -7.53
C SER A 174 -8.84 -14.47 -7.45
N GLU A 175 -7.84 -13.94 -8.18
CA GLU A 175 -6.46 -14.43 -8.11
C GLU A 175 -5.83 -14.13 -6.75
N ILE A 176 -6.06 -12.93 -6.21
CA ILE A 176 -5.59 -12.54 -4.88
C ILE A 176 -6.20 -13.46 -3.81
N LEU A 177 -7.48 -13.80 -3.93
CA LEU A 177 -8.17 -14.73 -3.02
C LEU A 177 -7.69 -16.18 -3.15
N ALA A 178 -7.05 -16.55 -4.25
CA ALA A 178 -6.46 -17.87 -4.45
C ALA A 178 -5.02 -18.02 -3.93
N LEU A 179 -4.37 -16.91 -3.50
CA LEU A 179 -3.02 -16.94 -2.93
C LEU A 179 -2.98 -17.77 -1.64
N SER A 180 -1.84 -18.38 -1.32
CA SER A 180 -1.67 -19.18 -0.10
C SER A 180 -0.29 -19.00 0.52
N GLY A 181 -0.20 -19.18 1.84
CA GLY A 181 1.06 -19.08 2.58
C GLY A 181 1.54 -17.64 2.81
N ASP A 182 2.83 -17.44 2.98
CA ASP A 182 3.42 -16.12 3.24
C ASP A 182 3.72 -15.36 1.94
N VAL A 183 2.69 -15.25 1.09
CA VAL A 183 2.75 -14.63 -0.23
C VAL A 183 1.76 -13.49 -0.32
N GLY A 184 2.20 -12.33 -0.75
CA GLY A 184 1.35 -11.17 -1.02
C GLY A 184 0.99 -11.04 -2.50
N ALA A 185 0.06 -10.14 -2.83
CA ALA A 185 -0.40 -9.89 -4.21
C ALA A 185 0.74 -9.51 -5.17
N ARG A 186 1.85 -8.96 -4.67
CA ARG A 186 3.03 -8.61 -5.47
C ARG A 186 3.56 -9.78 -6.30
N SER A 187 3.35 -11.03 -5.86
CA SER A 187 3.74 -12.23 -6.63
C SER A 187 3.03 -12.33 -7.99
N LEU A 188 1.85 -11.72 -8.13
CA LEU A 188 1.07 -11.73 -9.37
C LEU A 188 1.60 -10.74 -10.43
N LEU A 189 2.41 -9.73 -10.05
CA LEU A 189 2.90 -8.70 -10.97
C LEU A 189 3.61 -9.30 -12.19
N LYS A 190 4.38 -10.35 -11.98
CA LYS A 190 5.15 -10.99 -13.06
C LYS A 190 4.25 -11.63 -14.12
N ALA A 191 3.11 -12.16 -13.71
CA ALA A 191 2.14 -12.77 -14.62
C ALA A 191 1.35 -11.74 -15.43
N HIS A 192 1.24 -10.51 -14.92
CA HIS A 192 0.40 -9.45 -15.47
C HIS A 192 1.21 -8.20 -15.87
N ILE A 193 2.48 -8.37 -16.26
CA ILE A 193 3.41 -7.25 -16.50
C ILE A 193 2.90 -6.25 -17.53
N GLU A 194 2.18 -6.71 -18.55
CA GLU A 194 1.60 -5.87 -19.63
C GLU A 194 0.48 -4.92 -19.13
N GLN A 195 -0.10 -5.20 -17.96
CA GLN A 195 -1.16 -4.41 -17.34
C GLN A 195 -0.65 -3.48 -16.23
N VAL A 196 0.67 -3.51 -15.99
CA VAL A 196 1.30 -2.71 -14.93
C VAL A 196 1.63 -1.32 -15.44
N ALA A 197 1.08 -0.30 -14.78
CA ALA A 197 1.49 1.09 -14.94
C ALA A 197 2.42 1.47 -13.78
N GLU A 198 3.63 1.93 -14.12
CA GLU A 198 4.63 2.40 -13.16
C GLU A 198 4.51 3.90 -12.93
N ILE A 199 4.53 4.33 -11.68
CA ILE A 199 4.45 5.73 -11.26
C ILE A 199 5.68 6.08 -10.44
N ASP A 200 6.46 7.06 -10.89
CA ASP A 200 7.59 7.56 -10.11
C ASP A 200 7.13 8.15 -8.78
N ALA A 201 7.63 7.56 -7.70
CA ALA A 201 7.35 8.00 -6.33
C ALA A 201 8.06 9.32 -5.98
N GLY A 202 9.17 9.61 -6.63
CA GLY A 202 10.01 10.78 -6.38
C GLY A 202 10.98 10.61 -5.21
N ASP A 203 10.78 9.61 -4.35
CA ASP A 203 11.67 9.29 -3.23
C ASP A 203 11.54 7.79 -2.83
N ASP A 204 12.36 7.35 -1.88
CA ASP A 204 12.43 5.96 -1.41
C ASP A 204 11.30 5.55 -0.45
N SER A 205 10.34 6.41 -0.16
CA SER A 205 9.25 6.17 0.80
C SER A 205 8.45 4.90 0.53
N VAL A 206 8.36 4.50 -0.74
CA VAL A 206 7.63 3.32 -1.23
C VAL A 206 8.40 2.01 -1.07
N LEU A 207 9.68 2.09 -0.73
CA LEU A 207 10.59 0.95 -0.52
C LEU A 207 10.92 0.75 0.96
N ARG A 208 10.55 1.70 1.84
CA ARG A 208 10.94 1.70 3.25
C ARG A 208 9.81 1.21 4.14
N ASP A 209 9.98 0.01 4.63
CA ASP A 209 9.29 -0.51 5.82
C ASP A 209 10.14 -0.33 7.08
N PHE A 210 9.52 -0.41 8.24
CA PHE A 210 10.17 -0.23 9.53
C PHE A 210 10.03 -1.48 10.38
N ASP A 211 10.81 -2.52 10.03
CA ASP A 211 10.73 -3.87 10.57
C ASP A 211 11.64 -4.12 11.77
N THR A 212 12.60 -3.22 12.04
CA THR A 212 13.62 -3.39 13.09
C THR A 212 13.79 -2.10 13.89
N VAL A 213 14.36 -2.21 15.11
CA VAL A 213 14.71 -1.05 15.93
C VAL A 213 15.70 -0.13 15.19
N ASP A 214 16.64 -0.71 14.46
CA ASP A 214 17.62 0.05 13.68
C ASP A 214 16.94 0.84 12.55
N SER A 215 15.95 0.25 11.87
CA SER A 215 15.19 0.96 10.84
C SER A 215 14.41 2.15 11.41
N LEU A 216 13.90 2.06 12.65
CA LEU A 216 13.25 3.18 13.33
C LEU A 216 14.21 4.37 13.54
N ALA A 217 15.50 4.11 13.77
CA ALA A 217 16.50 5.16 13.93
C ALA A 217 16.67 6.01 12.66
N THR A 218 16.29 5.48 11.50
CA THR A 218 16.34 6.18 10.20
C THR A 218 15.10 7.02 9.92
N LEU A 219 14.05 6.93 10.76
CA LEU A 219 12.87 7.79 10.61
C LEU A 219 13.26 9.28 10.66
N PRO A 220 12.65 10.13 9.83
CA PRO A 220 12.78 11.58 9.97
C PRO A 220 12.52 12.01 11.41
N SER A 221 13.22 13.04 11.91
CA SER A 221 13.15 13.48 13.32
C SER A 221 11.73 13.68 13.84
N ARG A 222 10.81 14.12 12.98
CA ARG A 222 9.38 14.29 13.26
C ARG A 222 8.60 12.98 13.43
N LEU A 223 9.21 11.83 13.06
CA LEU A 223 8.58 10.50 13.10
C LEU A 223 9.30 9.54 14.06
N ARG A 224 10.39 9.97 14.69
CA ARG A 224 11.15 9.12 15.61
C ARG A 224 10.37 8.89 16.90
N PRO A 225 10.44 7.67 17.49
CA PRO A 225 9.89 7.40 18.80
C PRO A 225 10.41 8.39 19.84
N VAL A 226 9.63 8.67 20.86
CA VAL A 226 10.08 9.37 22.06
C VAL A 226 10.89 8.37 22.87
N SER A 227 12.12 8.76 23.27
CA SER A 227 13.02 7.99 24.13
C SER A 227 12.44 7.87 25.52
#